data_826675b053ee3f69e97befaac54ad832
#
_entry.id   826675b053ee3f69e97befaac54ad832
#
_cell.length_a   1.000
_cell.length_b   1.000
_cell.length_c   1.000
_cell.angle_alpha   90.00
_cell.angle_beta   90.00
_cell.angle_gamma   90.00
#
_symmetry.space_group_name_H-M   'P 1'
#
loop_
_entity.id
_entity.type
_entity.pdbx_description
1 polymer ?
#
loop_
_entity_poly.entity_id
_entity_poly.type
_entity_poly.pdbx_seq_one_letter_code
_entity_poly.pdbx_strand_id
1 'polypeptide(L)'
;MKKIIYALLFTMGLGGITTSCEDVLDRPAWTEYTDDNYWTSENDFRLYFNYYYPYYFVGYNSSYTATYAPLRGYTFSDDVTSTGPQTNFTSVVPGNNGSYSLSTWAGAEYGGQTWDFSWVRKTNMVIERLERSKDLLGSEVYNHWMAVARFFRAWEYHRLVKTFGDVPYWDVPVDESNLEDMYKDRDSRSTVTNAIYEDLKYAMANVRTNDGTLNINKDIVAAVTSNIMLFEGTWQHYHKNNSLEASSGLSDENAKKYLQLCMEASEVIMNGGKYSFGSDYKSLFGSEDLAGNPEVILYRRYIAGVTAHCIASYSNGEETVGVDPNLDLLRAYICSDGKPYQVSEVENANSFTMADLCKTRDPRFEASFFNYSQKNATTRAYTHKFIDREGYTYWVENNTPNRPDKYESSTNTNDAPVLRLAEVVLNWIEAKAVLAEMGGAAVTQDDVDKTINAIRNRPLDEVAIAYGVQKTAPLNINAIAEDPARDADVSPLMWEIRRERRMEFTFEGQRMDDIRRWFKLNYMDNNAKPATLRGPWVDYNKDADIKAQLAEVNIGILKVEKEDGTIVTYDGTNDAEMVGYCIPTNVAARNAFSEKNYLCPVGSDIIKNYMDKAGTTLTQTGGW
;
A
#
# COMPACT_ATOMS: atom_id res chain seq x y z
N MET A 1 -8.51 85.43 34.00
CA MET A 1 -8.67 84.27 34.92
C MET A 1 -9.22 83.02 34.24
N LYS A 2 -10.18 83.10 33.33
CA LYS A 2 -10.71 81.85 32.66
C LYS A 2 -9.71 81.12 31.77
N LYS A 3 -8.73 81.74 31.16
CA LYS A 3 -7.72 81.14 30.29
C LYS A 3 -6.59 80.38 31.06
N ILE A 4 -6.35 80.77 32.32
CA ILE A 4 -5.35 80.12 33.17
C ILE A 4 -5.91 78.80 33.77
N ILE A 5 -7.23 78.72 34.01
CA ILE A 5 -7.89 77.54 34.54
C ILE A 5 -7.95 76.44 33.49
N TYR A 6 -8.09 76.76 32.20
CA TYR A 6 -8.05 75.72 31.12
C TYR A 6 -6.64 75.19 30.86
N ALA A 7 -5.61 75.99 31.09
CA ALA A 7 -4.22 75.56 30.95
C ALA A 7 -3.81 74.58 32.11
N LEU A 8 -4.28 74.83 33.33
CA LEU A 8 -4.02 73.97 34.47
C LEU A 8 -4.81 72.66 34.44
N LEU A 9 -6.02 72.65 33.88
CA LEU A 9 -6.80 71.41 33.64
C LEU A 9 -6.22 70.58 32.51
N PHE A 10 -5.57 71.17 31.51
CA PHE A 10 -4.92 70.47 30.42
C PHE A 10 -3.57 69.87 30.84
N THR A 11 -2.84 70.47 31.76
CA THR A 11 -1.58 69.92 32.30
C THR A 11 -1.78 68.87 33.37
N MET A 12 -2.91 68.80 34.09
CA MET A 12 -3.24 67.71 34.98
C MET A 12 -3.81 66.46 34.25
N GLY A 13 -4.30 66.64 33.04
CA GLY A 13 -4.79 65.53 32.21
C GLY A 13 -3.70 64.72 31.46
N LEU A 14 -2.48 65.31 31.32
CA LEU A 14 -1.37 64.61 30.63
C LEU A 14 -0.39 63.91 31.55
N GLY A 15 -0.52 64.03 32.86
CA GLY A 15 0.37 63.38 33.85
C GLY A 15 -0.10 62.02 34.34
N GLY A 16 -1.26 61.55 33.88
CA GLY A 16 -1.89 60.31 34.38
C GLY A 16 -1.97 59.15 33.39
N ILE A 17 -1.34 59.23 32.22
CA ILE A 17 -1.52 58.23 31.15
C ILE A 17 -0.20 57.48 30.77
N THR A 18 0.80 57.47 31.61
CA THR A 18 2.06 56.82 31.27
C THR A 18 2.41 55.58 32.11
N THR A 19 1.45 55.00 32.83
CA THR A 19 1.73 53.77 33.57
C THR A 19 0.59 52.77 33.50
N SER A 20 0.09 52.45 32.32
CA SER A 20 -0.86 51.31 32.24
C SER A 20 -1.20 50.88 30.82
N CYS A 21 -0.20 50.62 29.99
CA CYS A 21 -0.46 50.02 28.69
C CYS A 21 0.36 48.76 28.38
N GLU A 22 1.37 48.45 29.16
CA GLU A 22 2.12 47.18 28.94
C GLU A 22 1.34 45.97 29.45
N ASP A 23 0.69 46.04 30.60
CA ASP A 23 -0.05 44.92 31.20
C ASP A 23 -1.40 44.57 30.52
N VAL A 24 -1.93 45.44 29.66
CA VAL A 24 -3.19 45.22 28.94
C VAL A 24 -2.96 44.60 27.56
N LEU A 25 -1.79 44.81 26.99
CA LEU A 25 -1.41 44.21 25.69
C LEU A 25 -0.81 42.82 25.84
N ASP A 26 -0.29 42.49 27.01
CA ASP A 26 0.26 41.15 27.32
C ASP A 26 -0.74 40.20 27.99
N ARG A 27 -2.02 40.51 28.01
CA ARG A 27 -3.02 39.52 28.43
C ARG A 27 -3.21 38.49 27.32
N PRO A 28 -2.90 37.21 27.57
CA PRO A 28 -3.24 36.18 26.62
C PRO A 28 -4.74 36.26 26.32
N ALA A 29 -5.11 36.19 25.06
CA ALA A 29 -6.51 36.19 24.63
C ALA A 29 -7.21 35.00 25.28
N TRP A 30 -8.06 35.22 26.27
CA TRP A 30 -8.78 34.17 27.01
C TRP A 30 -9.81 33.44 26.14
N THR A 31 -10.02 33.89 24.93
CA THR A 31 -11.00 33.36 23.97
C THR A 31 -10.35 32.79 22.70
N GLU A 32 -9.02 32.90 22.54
CA GLU A 32 -8.31 32.31 21.40
C GLU A 32 -7.31 31.27 21.88
N TYR A 33 -7.31 30.13 21.22
CA TYR A 33 -6.29 29.10 21.43
C TYR A 33 -4.97 29.61 20.84
N THR A 34 -3.97 29.70 21.70
CA THR A 34 -2.57 29.96 21.32
C THR A 34 -1.76 28.69 21.55
N ASP A 35 -0.57 28.59 20.97
CA ASP A 35 0.30 27.44 21.20
C ASP A 35 0.62 27.22 22.69
N ASP A 36 0.63 28.28 23.50
CA ASP A 36 0.94 28.21 24.93
C ASP A 36 -0.25 27.73 25.80
N ASN A 37 -1.49 27.91 25.36
CA ASN A 37 -2.67 27.56 26.14
C ASN A 37 -3.49 26.38 25.59
N TYR A 38 -3.14 25.84 24.44
CA TYR A 38 -3.87 24.75 23.78
C TYR A 38 -3.54 23.37 24.37
N TRP A 39 -2.26 23.07 24.59
CA TRP A 39 -1.76 21.75 24.93
C TRP A 39 -1.89 21.41 26.43
N THR A 40 -3.10 21.42 26.96
CA THR A 40 -3.37 21.34 28.40
C THR A 40 -3.99 20.03 28.86
N SER A 41 -4.48 19.22 27.94
CA SER A 41 -5.16 17.96 28.26
C SER A 41 -4.84 16.86 27.26
N GLU A 42 -5.09 15.60 27.65
CA GLU A 42 -5.00 14.46 26.74
C GLU A 42 -5.86 14.65 25.47
N ASN A 43 -7.05 15.25 25.61
CA ASN A 43 -7.98 15.42 24.51
C ASN A 43 -7.41 16.33 23.40
N ASP A 44 -6.56 17.29 23.75
CA ASP A 44 -5.95 18.18 22.75
C ASP A 44 -4.99 17.43 21.85
N PHE A 45 -4.19 16.51 22.40
CA PHE A 45 -3.32 15.62 21.63
C PHE A 45 -4.12 14.62 20.81
N ARG A 46 -5.20 14.06 21.36
CA ARG A 46 -6.11 13.16 20.64
C ARG A 46 -6.72 13.83 19.42
N LEU A 47 -7.26 15.04 19.57
CA LEU A 47 -7.85 15.81 18.49
C LEU A 47 -6.81 16.14 17.40
N TYR A 48 -5.60 16.50 17.81
CA TYR A 48 -4.51 16.76 16.89
C TYR A 48 -4.16 15.53 16.05
N PHE A 49 -3.99 14.35 16.67
CA PHE A 49 -3.64 13.13 15.96
C PHE A 49 -4.80 12.53 15.16
N ASN A 50 -6.05 12.82 15.48
CA ASN A 50 -7.18 12.42 14.66
C ASN A 50 -7.09 12.97 13.23
N TYR A 51 -6.42 14.11 13.04
CA TYR A 51 -6.14 14.66 11.71
C TYR A 51 -5.20 13.77 10.88
N TYR A 52 -4.38 12.92 11.49
CA TYR A 52 -3.44 12.03 10.78
C TYR A 52 -4.13 10.81 10.16
N TYR A 53 -5.21 10.31 10.76
CA TYR A 53 -5.84 9.05 10.34
C TYR A 53 -6.20 8.99 8.85
N PRO A 54 -6.85 9.98 8.23
CA PRO A 54 -7.20 9.92 6.81
C PRO A 54 -6.00 9.87 5.85
N TYR A 55 -4.83 10.29 6.31
CA TYR A 55 -3.61 10.34 5.50
C TYR A 55 -2.75 9.08 5.62
N TYR A 56 -2.86 8.35 6.74
CA TYR A 56 -2.06 7.16 7.00
C TYR A 56 -2.87 5.86 6.90
N PHE A 57 -4.14 5.87 7.26
CA PHE A 57 -5.05 4.73 7.20
C PHE A 57 -6.12 4.96 6.13
N VAL A 58 -5.70 4.89 4.86
CA VAL A 58 -6.48 5.44 3.74
C VAL A 58 -7.76 4.67 3.44
N GLY A 59 -7.77 3.34 3.46
CA GLY A 59 -8.92 2.51 3.09
C GLY A 59 -9.27 2.61 1.59
N TYR A 60 -10.58 2.58 1.27
CA TYR A 60 -11.07 2.74 -0.09
C TYR A 60 -11.31 4.22 -0.44
N ASN A 61 -11.20 4.54 -1.72
CA ASN A 61 -11.35 5.92 -2.18
C ASN A 61 -12.78 6.37 -2.37
N SER A 62 -13.03 7.63 -2.02
CA SER A 62 -14.31 8.29 -2.21
C SER A 62 -14.54 8.87 -3.62
N SER A 63 -13.58 8.74 -4.54
CA SER A 63 -13.64 9.35 -5.88
C SER A 63 -12.93 8.51 -6.92
N TYR A 64 -13.46 8.46 -8.12
CA TYR A 64 -12.86 7.80 -9.31
C TYR A 64 -11.50 8.36 -9.73
N THR A 65 -11.20 9.58 -9.35
CA THR A 65 -9.93 10.25 -9.69
C THR A 65 -8.88 10.14 -8.59
N ALA A 66 -9.26 9.60 -7.44
CA ALA A 66 -8.34 9.51 -6.32
C ALA A 66 -7.33 8.38 -6.50
N THR A 67 -6.12 8.63 -6.06
CA THR A 67 -4.93 7.84 -6.34
C THR A 67 -4.77 6.58 -5.48
N TYR A 68 -5.65 6.36 -4.52
CA TYR A 68 -5.51 5.27 -3.54
C TYR A 68 -6.52 4.13 -3.69
N ALA A 69 -7.32 4.12 -4.74
CA ALA A 69 -8.22 3.00 -4.95
C ALA A 69 -7.41 1.73 -5.27
N PRO A 70 -7.74 0.57 -4.68
CA PRO A 70 -7.05 -0.68 -4.97
C PRO A 70 -6.96 -1.04 -6.45
N LEU A 71 -7.87 -0.52 -7.28
CA LEU A 71 -7.92 -0.77 -8.71
C LEU A 71 -7.50 0.42 -9.58
N ARG A 72 -7.03 1.53 -9.00
CA ARG A 72 -6.58 2.70 -9.77
C ARG A 72 -5.30 3.36 -9.28
N GLY A 73 -4.96 3.29 -8.01
CA GLY A 73 -3.79 3.95 -7.46
C GLY A 73 -2.56 3.07 -7.40
N TYR A 74 -2.76 1.81 -7.03
CA TYR A 74 -1.69 0.84 -6.79
C TYR A 74 -1.58 -0.22 -7.90
N THR A 75 -1.95 0.15 -9.11
CA THR A 75 -2.09 -0.81 -10.21
C THR A 75 -0.85 -0.97 -11.06
N PHE A 76 0.16 -0.11 -10.90
CA PHE A 76 1.39 -0.26 -11.62
C PHE A 76 2.27 -1.35 -11.00
N SER A 77 2.16 -2.55 -11.53
CA SER A 77 2.96 -3.71 -11.13
C SER A 77 3.02 -4.74 -12.26
N ASP A 78 3.73 -5.84 -12.05
CA ASP A 78 3.76 -6.99 -12.96
C ASP A 78 2.47 -7.82 -12.96
N ASP A 79 1.50 -7.49 -12.08
CA ASP A 79 0.23 -8.22 -11.95
C ASP A 79 -0.83 -7.79 -12.95
N VAL A 80 -0.72 -6.59 -13.48
CA VAL A 80 -1.80 -5.95 -14.25
C VAL A 80 -1.33 -5.42 -15.58
N THR A 81 -2.29 -5.26 -16.48
CA THR A 81 -2.12 -4.65 -17.80
C THR A 81 -3.13 -3.54 -17.96
N SER A 82 -2.67 -2.35 -18.32
CA SER A 82 -3.52 -1.19 -18.59
C SER A 82 -3.72 -0.95 -20.08
N THR A 83 -4.79 -0.23 -20.42
CA THR A 83 -5.01 0.26 -21.78
C THR A 83 -4.02 1.36 -22.14
N GLY A 84 -3.55 1.35 -23.38
CA GLY A 84 -2.63 2.35 -23.91
C GLY A 84 -1.15 2.09 -23.60
N PRO A 85 -0.28 2.97 -24.06
CA PRO A 85 1.16 2.86 -23.84
C PRO A 85 1.51 2.93 -22.36
N GLN A 86 2.33 1.97 -21.89
CA GLN A 86 2.79 1.94 -20.50
C GLN A 86 4.13 2.65 -20.39
N THR A 87 4.08 3.97 -20.30
CA THR A 87 5.27 4.84 -20.19
C THR A 87 5.67 5.13 -18.74
N ASN A 88 5.14 4.37 -17.80
CA ASN A 88 5.19 4.66 -16.39
C ASN A 88 6.61 4.70 -15.81
N PHE A 89 7.56 3.94 -16.33
CA PHE A 89 8.95 4.04 -15.91
C PHE A 89 9.62 5.37 -16.26
N THR A 90 9.04 6.16 -17.13
CA THR A 90 9.54 7.50 -17.46
C THR A 90 8.68 8.62 -16.89
N SER A 91 7.46 8.32 -16.45
CA SER A 91 6.49 9.32 -16.01
C SER A 91 5.90 9.09 -14.61
N VAL A 92 5.96 7.88 -14.09
CA VAL A 92 5.32 7.52 -12.82
C VAL A 92 6.28 6.84 -11.86
N VAL A 93 7.11 5.93 -12.36
CA VAL A 93 7.95 5.09 -11.52
C VAL A 93 9.42 5.20 -11.87
N PRO A 94 10.18 5.67 -10.99
CA PRO A 94 9.89 6.72 -10.05
C PRO A 94 9.73 7.96 -10.87
N GLY A 95 9.09 8.94 -10.41
CA GLY A 95 8.78 10.07 -11.16
C GLY A 95 9.74 10.60 -12.13
N ASN A 96 9.23 11.12 -13.19
CA ASN A 96 10.02 11.58 -14.26
C ASN A 96 10.69 12.88 -14.00
N ASN A 97 10.91 13.22 -12.90
CA ASN A 97 11.61 14.09 -12.79
C ASN A 97 11.59 15.38 -12.79
N GLY A 98 11.60 15.81 -12.89
CA GLY A 98 12.08 17.02 -12.90
C GLY A 98 11.38 18.18 -12.51
N SER A 99 10.41 18.30 -12.98
CA SER A 99 9.75 19.48 -12.75
C SER A 99 8.58 19.26 -11.95
N TYR A 100 8.56 18.90 -11.12
CA TYR A 100 7.74 18.53 -10.24
C TYR A 100 6.68 19.28 -9.95
N SER A 101 5.84 18.81 -10.35
CA SER A 101 4.66 18.62 -9.53
C SER A 101 4.61 17.23 -9.01
N LEU A 102 5.47 17.00 -8.11
CA LEU A 102 5.54 15.83 -7.29
C LEU A 102 4.22 15.54 -6.59
N SER A 103 3.35 16.55 -6.43
CA SER A 103 2.07 16.42 -5.77
C SER A 103 1.07 15.51 -6.44
N THR A 104 1.29 15.12 -7.70
CA THR A 104 0.22 14.48 -8.45
C THR A 104 0.39 12.99 -8.69
N TRP A 105 1.58 12.39 -8.48
CA TRP A 105 1.72 11.00 -8.80
C TRP A 105 2.64 10.18 -7.91
N ALA A 106 3.85 10.66 -7.60
CA ALA A 106 4.87 9.83 -6.99
C ALA A 106 4.46 9.27 -5.64
N GLY A 107 3.80 10.09 -4.87
CA GLY A 107 3.36 9.69 -3.55
C GLY A 107 2.37 8.55 -3.57
N ALA A 108 1.50 8.52 -4.58
CA ALA A 108 0.45 7.53 -4.64
C ALA A 108 0.95 6.15 -5.07
N GLU A 109 1.72 6.10 -6.16
CA GLU A 109 2.15 4.83 -6.76
C GLU A 109 3.03 4.00 -5.85
N TYR A 110 3.89 4.65 -5.07
CA TYR A 110 4.74 3.98 -4.09
C TYR A 110 4.25 4.11 -2.65
N GLY A 111 3.06 4.69 -2.43
CA GLY A 111 2.65 5.10 -1.10
C GLY A 111 3.65 6.07 -0.47
N GLY A 112 4.47 6.71 -1.31
CA GLY A 112 5.55 7.59 -0.93
C GLY A 112 5.12 9.04 -0.84
N GLN A 113 6.09 9.91 -0.64
CA GLN A 113 5.90 11.34 -0.45
C GLN A 113 6.45 12.14 -1.61
N THR A 114 5.98 13.36 -1.73
CA THR A 114 6.70 14.43 -2.40
C THR A 114 7.92 14.81 -1.54
N TRP A 115 8.86 15.57 -2.10
CA TRP A 115 9.96 16.17 -1.32
C TRP A 115 9.40 17.27 -0.42
N ASP A 116 8.64 16.86 0.60
CA ASP A 116 7.93 17.72 1.55
C ASP A 116 8.08 17.15 2.96
N PHE A 117 8.63 17.95 3.86
CA PHE A 117 8.88 17.60 5.24
C PHE A 117 7.88 18.26 6.21
N SER A 118 6.78 18.78 5.69
CA SER A 118 5.76 19.45 6.51
C SER A 118 5.17 18.51 7.58
N TRP A 119 4.99 17.22 7.27
CA TRP A 119 4.50 16.25 8.24
C TRP A 119 5.56 15.87 9.28
N VAL A 120 6.84 15.80 8.91
CA VAL A 120 7.97 15.68 9.84
C VAL A 120 7.98 16.85 10.80
N ARG A 121 7.90 18.10 10.27
CA ARG A 121 7.85 19.32 11.09
C ARG A 121 6.65 19.30 12.04
N LYS A 122 5.44 19.00 11.58
CA LYS A 122 4.24 18.88 12.42
C LYS A 122 4.43 17.88 13.55
N THR A 123 5.04 16.75 13.26
CA THR A 123 5.26 15.70 14.26
C THR A 123 6.36 16.09 15.26
N ASN A 124 7.46 16.69 14.81
CA ASN A 124 8.49 17.22 15.72
C ASN A 124 7.93 18.33 16.61
N MET A 125 7.08 19.21 16.08
CA MET A 125 6.40 20.23 16.88
C MET A 125 5.53 19.62 17.98
N VAL A 126 4.73 18.61 17.71
CA VAL A 126 3.89 17.98 18.73
C VAL A 126 4.72 17.21 19.76
N ILE A 127 5.85 16.62 19.37
CA ILE A 127 6.81 16.00 20.31
C ILE A 127 7.33 17.05 21.30
N GLU A 128 7.72 18.22 20.81
CA GLU A 128 8.16 19.33 21.67
C GLU A 128 7.05 19.80 22.64
N ARG A 129 5.77 19.84 22.19
CA ARG A 129 4.62 20.19 23.03
C ARG A 129 4.37 19.12 24.12
N LEU A 130 4.51 17.86 23.75
CA LEU A 130 4.42 16.75 24.71
C LEU A 130 5.49 16.85 25.80
N GLU A 131 6.73 17.18 25.42
CA GLU A 131 7.80 17.40 26.41
C GLU A 131 7.47 18.53 27.39
N ARG A 132 6.93 19.65 26.88
CA ARG A 132 6.51 20.80 27.73
C ARG A 132 5.33 20.46 28.62
N SER A 133 4.43 19.59 28.20
CA SER A 133 3.21 19.22 28.93
C SER A 133 3.38 17.97 29.82
N LYS A 134 4.57 17.40 29.90
CA LYS A 134 4.86 16.13 30.58
C LYS A 134 4.36 16.07 32.03
N ASP A 135 4.67 17.08 32.82
CA ASP A 135 4.28 17.13 34.23
C ASP A 135 2.76 17.32 34.40
N LEU A 136 2.12 18.00 33.45
CA LEU A 136 0.68 18.23 33.46
C LEU A 136 -0.11 16.96 33.09
N LEU A 137 0.38 16.20 32.11
CA LEU A 137 -0.29 14.99 31.61
C LEU A 137 -0.12 13.78 32.52
N GLY A 138 0.97 13.73 33.28
CA GLY A 138 1.38 12.51 33.99
C GLY A 138 1.99 11.45 33.08
N SER A 139 2.75 10.53 33.65
CA SER A 139 3.63 9.62 32.92
C SER A 139 2.90 8.69 31.95
N GLU A 140 1.73 8.18 32.30
CA GLU A 140 0.98 7.23 31.45
C GLU A 140 0.49 7.90 30.17
N VAL A 141 -0.19 9.04 30.31
CA VAL A 141 -0.73 9.81 29.19
C VAL A 141 0.40 10.36 28.31
N TYR A 142 1.43 10.92 28.93
CA TYR A 142 2.61 11.40 28.22
C TYR A 142 3.27 10.27 27.41
N ASN A 143 3.52 9.11 27.99
CA ASN A 143 4.18 7.99 27.31
C ASN A 143 3.36 7.49 26.12
N HIS A 144 2.04 7.39 26.27
CA HIS A 144 1.15 6.99 25.18
C HIS A 144 1.21 7.97 24.00
N TRP A 145 1.01 9.27 24.25
CA TRP A 145 0.97 10.24 23.14
C TRP A 145 2.37 10.51 22.54
N MET A 146 3.42 10.42 23.32
CA MET A 146 4.79 10.42 22.81
C MET A 146 5.04 9.20 21.90
N ALA A 147 4.51 8.03 22.27
CA ALA A 147 4.58 6.84 21.43
C ALA A 147 3.83 7.05 20.12
N VAL A 148 2.63 7.62 20.15
CA VAL A 148 1.85 7.95 18.94
C VAL A 148 2.59 8.96 18.05
N ALA A 149 3.19 9.99 18.65
CA ALA A 149 3.96 10.99 17.90
C ALA A 149 5.17 10.37 17.21
N ARG A 150 5.98 9.60 17.95
CA ARG A 150 7.16 8.92 17.39
C ARG A 150 6.79 7.89 16.33
N PHE A 151 5.67 7.18 16.50
CA PHE A 151 5.11 6.26 15.51
C PHE A 151 4.81 6.97 14.16
N PHE A 152 4.14 8.11 14.19
CA PHE A 152 3.87 8.87 12.96
C PHE A 152 5.13 9.48 12.36
N ARG A 153 6.09 9.94 13.17
CA ARG A 153 7.39 10.42 12.67
C ARG A 153 8.15 9.31 11.93
N ALA A 154 8.20 8.13 12.53
CA ALA A 154 8.81 6.97 11.91
C ALA A 154 8.14 6.60 10.58
N TRP A 155 6.81 6.61 10.55
CA TRP A 155 6.07 6.29 9.32
C TRP A 155 6.29 7.32 8.24
N GLU A 156 6.31 8.61 8.59
CA GLU A 156 6.57 9.67 7.62
C GLU A 156 7.98 9.58 7.03
N TYR A 157 9.00 9.38 7.87
CA TYR A 157 10.34 9.16 7.38
C TYR A 157 10.45 7.89 6.52
N HIS A 158 9.75 6.82 6.88
CA HIS A 158 9.70 5.64 6.02
C HIS A 158 9.12 5.95 4.63
N ARG A 159 8.04 6.74 4.54
CA ARG A 159 7.47 7.17 3.26
C ARG A 159 8.49 7.96 2.42
N LEU A 160 9.26 8.84 3.05
CA LEU A 160 10.30 9.62 2.39
C LEU A 160 11.47 8.73 1.91
N VAL A 161 12.03 7.89 2.77
CA VAL A 161 13.16 7.02 2.38
C VAL A 161 12.74 5.95 1.38
N LYS A 162 11.50 5.45 1.46
CA LYS A 162 10.94 4.54 0.47
C LYS A 162 10.89 5.17 -0.92
N THR A 163 10.67 6.47 -1.01
CA THR A 163 10.56 7.21 -2.27
C THR A 163 11.93 7.66 -2.78
N PHE A 164 12.75 8.27 -1.93
CA PHE A 164 13.95 9.00 -2.36
C PHE A 164 15.28 8.35 -1.93
N GLY A 165 15.25 7.34 -1.05
CA GLY A 165 16.47 6.78 -0.46
C GLY A 165 16.99 7.67 0.66
N ASP A 166 18.16 8.27 0.46
CA ASP A 166 18.73 9.23 1.39
C ASP A 166 17.85 10.50 1.47
N VAL A 167 17.62 11.03 2.67
CA VAL A 167 16.83 12.24 2.90
C VAL A 167 17.37 13.01 4.11
N PRO A 168 17.21 14.34 4.19
CA PRO A 168 17.54 15.09 5.40
C PRO A 168 16.76 14.58 6.60
N TYR A 169 17.43 14.38 7.73
CA TYR A 169 16.81 13.95 8.98
C TYR A 169 16.80 15.06 10.03
N TRP A 170 15.65 15.36 10.59
CA TRP A 170 15.46 16.26 11.72
C TRP A 170 14.60 15.57 12.79
N ASP A 171 15.08 15.59 14.01
CA ASP A 171 14.37 15.05 15.19
C ASP A 171 13.73 16.14 16.07
N VAL A 172 13.95 17.41 15.71
CA VAL A 172 13.40 18.61 16.31
C VAL A 172 12.80 19.52 15.24
N PRO A 173 11.90 20.46 15.60
CA PRO A 173 11.46 21.49 14.68
C PRO A 173 12.63 22.34 14.20
N VAL A 174 12.77 22.50 12.88
CA VAL A 174 13.82 23.32 12.29
C VAL A 174 13.53 24.79 12.55
N ASP A 175 14.54 25.54 13.00
CA ASP A 175 14.48 27.00 13.13
C ASP A 175 14.53 27.64 11.74
N GLU A 176 13.46 28.37 11.37
CA GLU A 176 13.34 29.04 10.07
C GLU A 176 14.40 30.12 9.83
N SER A 177 15.06 30.60 10.89
CA SER A 177 16.21 31.53 10.79
C SER A 177 17.53 30.84 10.48
N ASN A 178 17.63 29.53 10.73
CA ASN A 178 18.81 28.72 10.44
C ASN A 178 18.71 28.07 9.04
N LEU A 179 19.02 28.85 8.01
CA LEU A 179 18.92 28.39 6.62
C LEU A 179 19.87 27.24 6.30
N GLU A 180 21.03 27.16 6.95
CA GLU A 180 21.99 26.08 6.73
C GLU A 180 21.42 24.72 7.18
N ASP A 181 20.77 24.68 8.35
CA ASP A 181 20.11 23.47 8.83
C ASP A 181 18.84 23.15 8.02
N MET A 182 18.05 24.18 7.68
CA MET A 182 16.82 24.02 6.87
C MET A 182 17.11 23.44 5.47
N TYR A 183 18.24 23.81 4.88
CA TYR A 183 18.67 23.40 3.55
C TYR A 183 19.92 22.52 3.60
N LYS A 184 20.03 21.64 4.60
CA LYS A 184 21.12 20.66 4.66
C LYS A 184 20.95 19.58 3.62
N ASP A 185 22.07 18.98 3.20
CA ASP A 185 22.06 17.82 2.28
C ASP A 185 21.45 16.58 2.95
N ARG A 186 21.31 15.52 2.19
CA ARG A 186 20.68 14.26 2.55
C ARG A 186 21.54 13.48 3.54
N ASP A 187 20.94 12.98 4.60
CA ASP A 187 21.49 11.94 5.46
C ASP A 187 21.32 10.57 4.79
N SER A 188 22.23 9.64 5.05
CA SER A 188 22.13 8.30 4.48
C SER A 188 20.84 7.58 4.88
N ARG A 189 20.29 6.76 3.99
CA ARG A 189 19.12 5.94 4.29
C ARG A 189 19.27 5.19 5.60
N SER A 190 20.45 4.59 5.84
CA SER A 190 20.70 3.83 7.07
C SER A 190 20.67 4.69 8.33
N THR A 191 21.13 5.96 8.26
CA THR A 191 20.99 6.92 9.37
C THR A 191 19.52 7.16 9.69
N VAL A 192 18.74 7.49 8.68
CA VAL A 192 17.31 7.78 8.85
C VAL A 192 16.53 6.54 9.31
N THR A 193 16.82 5.37 8.72
CA THR A 193 16.14 4.12 9.08
C THR A 193 16.50 3.65 10.50
N ASN A 194 17.71 3.94 10.98
CA ASN A 194 18.05 3.72 12.38
C ASN A 194 17.23 4.60 13.33
N ALA A 195 16.95 5.84 12.96
CA ALA A 195 16.05 6.70 13.74
C ALA A 195 14.60 6.18 13.70
N ILE A 196 14.13 5.74 12.53
CA ILE A 196 12.81 5.06 12.39
C ILE A 196 12.73 3.85 13.33
N TYR A 197 13.76 3.01 13.36
CA TYR A 197 13.83 1.84 14.24
C TYR A 197 13.70 2.22 15.72
N GLU A 198 14.43 3.24 16.20
CA GLU A 198 14.35 3.69 17.58
C GLU A 198 12.98 4.31 17.94
N ASP A 199 12.38 5.04 17.00
CA ASP A 199 11.03 5.59 17.18
C ASP A 199 9.96 4.48 17.28
N LEU A 200 10.01 3.48 16.41
CA LEU A 200 9.08 2.35 16.43
C LEU A 200 9.27 1.48 17.68
N LYS A 201 10.50 1.25 18.09
CA LYS A 201 10.81 0.53 19.35
C LYS A 201 10.23 1.22 20.56
N TYR A 202 10.40 2.55 20.65
CA TYR A 202 9.79 3.35 21.70
C TYR A 202 8.25 3.27 21.63
N ALA A 203 7.68 3.39 20.44
CA ALA A 203 6.23 3.34 20.26
C ALA A 203 5.64 2.01 20.71
N MET A 204 6.23 0.89 20.32
CA MET A 204 5.78 -0.44 20.77
C MET A 204 5.87 -0.65 22.29
N ALA A 205 6.86 -0.04 22.93
CA ALA A 205 7.05 -0.18 24.38
C ALA A 205 6.06 0.65 25.21
N ASN A 206 5.59 1.80 24.68
CA ASN A 206 4.91 2.84 25.45
C ASN A 206 3.46 3.12 25.04
N VAL A 207 3.02 2.68 23.86
CA VAL A 207 1.63 2.87 23.43
C VAL A 207 0.69 1.99 24.27
N ARG A 208 -0.51 2.48 24.54
CA ARG A 208 -1.56 1.72 25.25
C ARG A 208 -1.89 0.42 24.50
N THR A 209 -2.16 -0.62 25.25
CA THR A 209 -2.67 -1.89 24.69
C THR A 209 -4.08 -1.72 24.12
N ASN A 210 -4.90 -0.87 24.74
CA ASN A 210 -6.24 -0.53 24.26
C ASN A 210 -6.49 0.97 24.51
N ASP A 211 -6.89 1.68 23.46
CA ASP A 211 -7.29 3.09 23.51
C ASP A 211 -8.68 3.31 22.88
N GLY A 212 -9.50 2.26 22.80
CA GLY A 212 -10.82 2.25 22.16
C GLY A 212 -10.79 1.70 20.73
N THR A 213 -11.98 1.54 20.16
CA THR A 213 -12.16 0.97 18.83
C THR A 213 -11.60 1.93 17.77
N LEU A 214 -10.83 1.40 16.84
CA LEU A 214 -10.22 2.11 15.71
C LEU A 214 -9.21 3.20 16.09
N ASN A 215 -8.86 3.33 17.36
CA ASN A 215 -7.80 4.23 17.81
C ASN A 215 -6.44 3.51 17.87
N ILE A 216 -5.36 4.27 17.69
CA ILE A 216 -4.00 3.73 17.74
C ILE A 216 -3.76 3.05 19.08
N ASN A 217 -3.41 1.78 19.02
CA ASN A 217 -3.11 0.90 20.13
C ASN A 217 -1.91 0.01 19.79
N LYS A 218 -1.53 -0.85 20.71
CA LYS A 218 -0.34 -1.70 20.55
C LYS A 218 -0.41 -2.62 19.32
N ASP A 219 -1.58 -3.16 18.98
CA ASP A 219 -1.74 -4.06 17.83
C ASP A 219 -1.52 -3.29 16.51
N ILE A 220 -2.07 -2.08 16.38
CA ILE A 220 -1.91 -1.22 15.22
C ILE A 220 -0.44 -0.81 15.05
N VAL A 221 0.20 -0.35 16.14
CA VAL A 221 1.62 0.02 16.12
C VAL A 221 2.48 -1.18 15.74
N ALA A 222 2.19 -2.36 16.28
CA ALA A 222 2.92 -3.59 15.98
C ALA A 222 2.75 -4.01 14.50
N ALA A 223 1.53 -3.98 13.95
CA ALA A 223 1.29 -4.32 12.55
C ALA A 223 2.06 -3.40 11.60
N VAL A 224 1.99 -2.08 11.81
CA VAL A 224 2.72 -1.10 10.99
C VAL A 224 4.23 -1.23 11.18
N THR A 225 4.70 -1.48 12.42
CA THR A 225 6.12 -1.74 12.68
C THR A 225 6.62 -2.95 11.90
N SER A 226 5.84 -4.04 11.86
CA SER A 226 6.21 -5.22 11.10
C SER A 226 6.36 -4.92 9.59
N ASN A 227 5.45 -4.10 9.03
CA ASN A 227 5.49 -3.70 7.64
C ASN A 227 6.72 -2.84 7.30
N ILE A 228 6.95 -1.79 8.08
CA ILE A 228 8.07 -0.87 7.88
C ILE A 228 9.40 -1.62 8.03
N MET A 229 9.53 -2.43 9.06
CA MET A 229 10.77 -3.14 9.36
C MET A 229 11.04 -4.31 8.40
N LEU A 230 10.01 -4.97 7.85
CA LEU A 230 10.20 -5.92 6.76
C LEU A 230 10.74 -5.21 5.51
N PHE A 231 10.11 -4.10 5.12
CA PHE A 231 10.51 -3.34 3.94
C PHE A 231 11.97 -2.89 4.06
N GLU A 232 12.31 -2.21 5.15
CA GLU A 232 13.65 -1.67 5.34
C GLU A 232 14.70 -2.77 5.54
N GLY A 233 14.38 -3.83 6.26
CA GLY A 233 15.29 -4.95 6.47
C GLY A 233 15.62 -5.70 5.19
N THR A 234 14.62 -5.97 4.35
CA THR A 234 14.82 -6.62 3.04
C THR A 234 15.51 -5.68 2.06
N TRP A 235 15.20 -4.38 2.09
CA TRP A 235 15.92 -3.39 1.29
C TRP A 235 17.40 -3.37 1.63
N GLN A 236 17.76 -3.28 2.93
CA GLN A 236 19.15 -3.33 3.38
C GLN A 236 19.90 -4.56 2.85
N HIS A 237 19.25 -5.72 2.87
CA HIS A 237 19.86 -6.99 2.45
C HIS A 237 20.04 -7.08 0.93
N TYR A 238 18.96 -6.85 0.17
CA TYR A 238 18.96 -7.11 -1.27
C TYR A 238 19.58 -5.96 -2.09
N HIS A 239 19.61 -4.72 -1.57
CA HIS A 239 20.17 -3.55 -2.25
C HIS A 239 21.61 -3.22 -1.85
N LYS A 240 22.20 -3.88 -0.85
CA LYS A 240 23.52 -3.54 -0.30
C LYS A 240 24.66 -3.46 -1.32
N ASN A 241 24.52 -4.13 -2.45
CA ASN A 241 25.51 -4.12 -3.53
C ASN A 241 25.11 -3.19 -4.70
N ASN A 242 24.02 -2.44 -4.59
CA ASN A 242 23.62 -1.48 -5.59
C ASN A 242 24.56 -0.26 -5.57
N SER A 243 25.33 -0.08 -6.63
CA SER A 243 26.29 1.03 -6.74
C SER A 243 25.62 2.41 -6.72
N LEU A 244 24.36 2.51 -7.12
CA LEU A 244 23.59 3.75 -7.10
C LEU A 244 23.18 4.17 -5.67
N GLU A 245 23.25 3.26 -4.71
CA GLU A 245 22.95 3.47 -3.29
C GLU A 245 24.21 3.33 -2.40
N ALA A 246 25.39 3.46 -2.96
CA ALA A 246 26.66 3.26 -2.21
C ALA A 246 26.82 4.21 -1.01
N SER A 247 26.24 5.42 -1.06
CA SER A 247 26.24 6.40 0.04
C SER A 247 25.23 6.08 1.15
N SER A 248 24.26 5.20 0.89
CA SER A 248 23.12 4.94 1.78
C SER A 248 23.48 4.08 3.01
N GLY A 249 24.70 3.52 3.06
CA GLY A 249 25.20 2.75 4.21
C GLY A 249 24.49 1.41 4.43
N LEU A 250 23.97 0.79 3.36
CA LEU A 250 23.21 -0.46 3.43
C LEU A 250 24.08 -1.63 3.90
N SER A 251 23.54 -2.49 4.78
CA SER A 251 24.30 -3.61 5.35
C SER A 251 23.41 -4.74 5.88
N ASP A 252 23.98 -5.95 5.95
CA ASP A 252 23.34 -7.10 6.59
C ASP A 252 23.20 -6.92 8.12
N GLU A 253 24.03 -6.10 8.76
CA GLU A 253 23.89 -5.78 10.19
C GLU A 253 22.59 -5.01 10.44
N ASN A 254 22.35 -3.95 9.67
CA ASN A 254 21.09 -3.22 9.72
C ASN A 254 19.90 -4.11 9.32
N ALA A 255 20.05 -4.92 8.26
CA ALA A 255 19.01 -5.86 7.83
C ALA A 255 18.58 -6.79 8.98
N LYS A 256 19.54 -7.42 9.66
CA LYS A 256 19.26 -8.30 10.81
C LYS A 256 18.52 -7.59 11.93
N LYS A 257 18.99 -6.38 12.29
CA LYS A 257 18.37 -5.55 13.33
C LYS A 257 16.90 -5.23 13.02
N TYR A 258 16.60 -4.84 11.77
CA TYR A 258 15.25 -4.44 11.38
C TYR A 258 14.33 -5.66 11.23
N LEU A 259 14.81 -6.76 10.65
CA LEU A 259 14.04 -7.99 10.51
C LEU A 259 13.73 -8.65 11.86
N GLN A 260 14.62 -8.53 12.84
CA GLN A 260 14.33 -8.96 14.21
C GLN A 260 13.19 -8.17 14.82
N LEU A 261 13.19 -6.83 14.68
CA LEU A 261 12.07 -6.01 15.16
C LEU A 261 10.77 -6.29 14.39
N CYS A 262 10.85 -6.60 13.10
CA CYS A 262 9.70 -7.07 12.32
C CYS A 262 9.08 -8.33 12.95
N MET A 263 9.91 -9.31 13.30
CA MET A 263 9.43 -10.53 13.96
C MET A 263 8.87 -10.26 15.34
N GLU A 264 9.56 -9.50 16.18
CA GLU A 264 9.08 -9.11 17.53
C GLU A 264 7.73 -8.41 17.47
N ALA A 265 7.55 -7.49 16.53
CA ALA A 265 6.30 -6.78 16.31
C ALA A 265 5.18 -7.73 15.86
N SER A 266 5.48 -8.62 14.91
CA SER A 266 4.53 -9.62 14.44
C SER A 266 4.09 -10.56 15.57
N GLU A 267 5.00 -10.98 16.42
CA GLU A 267 4.75 -11.88 17.54
C GLU A 267 3.81 -11.28 18.61
N VAL A 268 3.80 -9.96 18.79
CA VAL A 268 2.80 -9.28 19.65
C VAL A 268 1.37 -9.64 19.21
N ILE A 269 1.12 -9.70 17.93
CA ILE A 269 -0.19 -9.99 17.34
C ILE A 269 -0.43 -11.51 17.29
N MET A 270 0.53 -12.27 16.76
CA MET A 270 0.42 -13.72 16.55
C MET A 270 0.22 -14.48 17.87
N ASN A 271 0.89 -14.05 18.95
CA ASN A 271 0.84 -14.69 20.27
C ASN A 271 -0.24 -14.08 21.19
N GLY A 272 -0.88 -12.98 20.77
CA GLY A 272 -1.89 -12.27 21.57
C GLY A 272 -3.22 -13.00 21.72
N GLY A 273 -3.49 -14.03 20.91
CA GLY A 273 -4.72 -14.84 20.94
C GLY A 273 -5.99 -14.08 20.55
N LYS A 274 -5.88 -12.87 20.01
CA LYS A 274 -7.00 -12.00 19.64
C LYS A 274 -7.45 -12.21 18.20
N TYR A 275 -6.54 -12.58 17.32
CA TYR A 275 -6.77 -12.68 15.88
C TYR A 275 -6.63 -14.12 15.38
N SER A 276 -7.40 -14.49 14.34
CA SER A 276 -7.35 -15.81 13.72
C SER A 276 -7.89 -15.78 12.29
N PHE A 277 -7.60 -16.82 11.49
CA PHE A 277 -8.16 -17.02 10.15
C PHE A 277 -9.52 -17.73 10.22
N GLY A 278 -10.47 -17.16 10.95
CA GLY A 278 -11.79 -17.74 11.18
C GLY A 278 -12.88 -17.30 10.19
N SER A 279 -12.58 -16.37 9.27
CA SER A 279 -13.50 -15.86 8.25
C SER A 279 -13.06 -16.29 6.86
N ASP A 280 -14.00 -16.38 5.92
CA ASP A 280 -13.67 -16.57 4.51
C ASP A 280 -13.02 -15.33 3.91
N TYR A 281 -12.27 -15.51 2.82
CA TYR A 281 -11.52 -14.44 2.20
C TYR A 281 -12.41 -13.36 1.56
N LYS A 282 -13.56 -13.77 1.01
CA LYS A 282 -14.49 -12.85 0.33
C LYS A 282 -15.11 -11.84 1.29
N SER A 283 -15.45 -12.29 2.49
CA SER A 283 -16.06 -11.43 3.52
C SER A 283 -15.15 -10.30 4.00
N LEU A 284 -13.82 -10.43 3.86
CA LEU A 284 -12.87 -9.37 4.22
C LEU A 284 -13.07 -8.08 3.40
N PHE A 285 -13.50 -8.21 2.15
CA PHE A 285 -13.52 -7.08 1.21
C PHE A 285 -14.93 -6.63 0.80
N GLY A 286 -15.92 -7.48 1.01
CA GLY A 286 -17.31 -7.21 0.65
C GLY A 286 -18.24 -6.87 1.82
N SER A 287 -17.80 -7.02 3.08
CA SER A 287 -18.66 -6.79 4.25
C SER A 287 -18.95 -5.33 4.50
N GLU A 288 -20.22 -5.04 4.85
CA GLU A 288 -20.66 -3.71 5.31
C GLU A 288 -20.18 -3.37 6.73
N ASP A 289 -19.78 -4.38 7.52
CA ASP A 289 -19.27 -4.20 8.87
C ASP A 289 -18.17 -5.22 9.16
N LEU A 290 -16.96 -4.74 9.35
CA LEU A 290 -15.80 -5.53 9.74
C LEU A 290 -15.57 -5.55 11.26
N ALA A 291 -16.45 -4.94 12.05
CA ALA A 291 -16.36 -5.02 13.51
C ALA A 291 -16.45 -6.47 13.98
N GLY A 292 -15.45 -6.92 14.73
CA GLY A 292 -15.39 -8.30 15.22
C GLY A 292 -14.96 -9.36 14.21
N ASN A 293 -14.60 -8.99 12.97
CA ASN A 293 -13.95 -9.92 12.05
C ASN A 293 -12.60 -10.36 12.67
N PRO A 294 -12.38 -11.67 12.88
CA PRO A 294 -11.24 -12.16 13.64
C PRO A 294 -9.89 -11.96 12.94
N GLU A 295 -9.88 -11.66 11.65
CA GLU A 295 -8.64 -11.42 10.89
C GLU A 295 -8.27 -9.93 10.84
N VAL A 296 -9.20 -9.00 11.11
CA VAL A 296 -9.02 -7.57 10.89
C VAL A 296 -8.49 -6.88 12.15
N ILE A 297 -7.32 -6.26 12.03
CA ILE A 297 -6.66 -5.50 13.10
C ILE A 297 -7.16 -4.06 13.13
N LEU A 298 -7.26 -3.45 11.95
CA LEU A 298 -7.81 -2.12 11.76
C LEU A 298 -8.59 -2.09 10.44
N TYR A 299 -9.77 -1.48 10.47
CA TYR A 299 -10.55 -1.21 9.27
C TYR A 299 -10.97 0.25 9.22
N ARG A 300 -11.22 0.74 8.02
CA ARG A 300 -11.87 2.03 7.80
C ARG A 300 -13.35 1.80 7.59
N ARG A 301 -14.15 2.42 8.46
CA ARG A 301 -15.60 2.34 8.43
C ARG A 301 -16.17 3.32 7.43
N TYR A 302 -17.20 2.88 6.68
CA TYR A 302 -17.98 3.71 5.79
C TYR A 302 -19.44 3.70 6.22
N ILE A 303 -20.12 4.84 6.04
CA ILE A 303 -21.49 5.04 6.53
C ILE A 303 -22.27 5.83 5.49
N ALA A 304 -23.41 5.31 5.05
CA ALA A 304 -24.28 5.96 4.08
C ALA A 304 -24.61 7.41 4.51
N GLY A 305 -24.46 8.36 3.60
CA GLY A 305 -24.72 9.77 3.85
C GLY A 305 -23.65 10.51 4.67
N VAL A 306 -22.61 9.82 5.17
CA VAL A 306 -21.50 10.42 5.93
C VAL A 306 -20.19 10.29 5.18
N THR A 307 -19.78 9.08 4.89
CA THR A 307 -18.57 8.77 4.10
C THR A 307 -18.80 7.50 3.30
N ALA A 308 -18.55 7.55 2.01
CA ALA A 308 -18.71 6.46 1.09
C ALA A 308 -17.51 6.39 0.13
N HIS A 309 -17.45 5.35 -0.69
CA HIS A 309 -16.40 5.15 -1.67
C HIS A 309 -17.00 4.62 -3.00
N CYS A 310 -16.14 4.25 -3.95
CA CYS A 310 -16.55 3.79 -5.28
C CYS A 310 -15.93 2.44 -5.69
N ILE A 311 -15.30 1.70 -4.77
CA ILE A 311 -14.52 0.51 -5.14
C ILE A 311 -15.39 -0.64 -5.65
N ALA A 312 -16.62 -0.80 -5.12
CA ALA A 312 -17.54 -1.83 -5.59
C ALA A 312 -17.97 -1.60 -7.04
N SER A 313 -18.03 -0.34 -7.49
CA SER A 313 -18.30 0.00 -8.90
C SER A 313 -17.22 -0.52 -9.85
N TYR A 314 -15.97 -0.68 -9.38
CA TYR A 314 -14.90 -1.28 -10.16
C TYR A 314 -14.76 -2.80 -9.97
N SER A 315 -15.67 -3.40 -9.26
CA SER A 315 -15.72 -4.85 -8.97
C SER A 315 -17.04 -5.49 -9.37
N ASN A 316 -17.88 -4.78 -10.16
CA ASN A 316 -19.25 -5.19 -10.49
C ASN A 316 -19.39 -5.87 -11.85
N GLY A 317 -18.37 -5.88 -12.71
CA GLY A 317 -18.40 -6.45 -14.05
C GLY A 317 -18.87 -5.52 -15.17
N GLU A 318 -19.44 -4.34 -14.86
CA GLU A 318 -19.97 -3.41 -15.85
C GLU A 318 -19.04 -2.21 -16.13
N GLU A 319 -18.34 -1.72 -15.13
CA GLU A 319 -17.44 -0.60 -15.30
C GLU A 319 -16.13 -1.02 -15.96
N THR A 320 -15.69 -0.28 -16.96
CA THR A 320 -14.36 -0.50 -17.56
C THR A 320 -13.29 0.13 -16.67
N VAL A 321 -12.53 -0.69 -15.99
CA VAL A 321 -11.44 -0.21 -15.10
C VAL A 321 -10.23 0.25 -15.91
N GLY A 322 -9.96 -0.43 -17.02
CA GLY A 322 -8.82 -0.16 -17.90
C GLY A 322 -7.47 -0.64 -17.35
N VAL A 323 -7.51 -1.36 -16.22
CA VAL A 323 -6.34 -1.99 -15.59
C VAL A 323 -6.81 -3.32 -15.00
N ASP A 324 -6.40 -4.41 -15.62
CA ASP A 324 -6.93 -5.74 -15.33
C ASP A 324 -5.81 -6.77 -15.13
N PRO A 325 -6.09 -7.88 -14.41
CA PRO A 325 -5.11 -8.93 -14.16
C PRO A 325 -4.60 -9.53 -15.48
N ASN A 326 -3.31 -9.74 -15.54
CA ASN A 326 -2.67 -10.37 -16.69
C ASN A 326 -2.41 -11.86 -16.47
N LEU A 327 -2.01 -12.56 -17.52
CA LEU A 327 -1.76 -13.99 -17.50
C LEU A 327 -0.62 -14.38 -16.53
N ASP A 328 0.36 -13.52 -16.31
CA ASP A 328 1.45 -13.78 -15.37
C ASP A 328 0.93 -13.89 -13.93
N LEU A 329 0.03 -12.99 -13.53
CA LEU A 329 -0.67 -13.10 -12.25
C LEU A 329 -1.54 -14.38 -12.18
N LEU A 330 -2.32 -14.67 -13.23
CA LEU A 330 -3.19 -15.85 -13.24
C LEU A 330 -2.38 -17.16 -13.11
N ARG A 331 -1.18 -17.21 -13.70
CA ARG A 331 -0.22 -18.33 -13.59
C ARG A 331 0.44 -18.43 -12.21
N ALA A 332 0.56 -17.32 -11.49
CA ALA A 332 1.19 -17.30 -10.17
C ALA A 332 0.33 -18.01 -9.09
N TYR A 333 -0.98 -18.08 -9.29
CA TYR A 333 -1.86 -18.80 -8.35
C TYR A 333 -1.58 -20.29 -8.38
N ILE A 334 -1.25 -20.82 -7.20
CA ILE A 334 -0.95 -22.26 -7.01
C ILE A 334 -2.22 -23.09 -7.21
N CYS A 335 -2.07 -24.33 -7.66
CA CYS A 335 -3.21 -25.25 -7.78
C CYS A 335 -3.67 -25.77 -6.41
N SER A 336 -4.88 -26.30 -6.34
CA SER A 336 -5.47 -26.81 -5.10
C SER A 336 -4.67 -27.96 -4.45
N ASP A 337 -3.85 -28.69 -5.23
CA ASP A 337 -2.90 -29.69 -4.71
C ASP A 337 -1.62 -29.07 -4.11
N GLY A 338 -1.51 -27.76 -4.06
CA GLY A 338 -0.34 -27.03 -3.54
C GLY A 338 0.87 -27.02 -4.46
N LYS A 339 0.70 -27.37 -5.74
CA LYS A 339 1.77 -27.38 -6.75
C LYS A 339 1.56 -26.30 -7.80
N PRO A 340 2.64 -25.77 -8.41
CA PRO A 340 2.50 -24.88 -9.58
C PRO A 340 1.89 -25.67 -10.76
N TYR A 341 1.14 -24.97 -11.63
CA TYR A 341 0.34 -25.60 -12.68
C TYR A 341 1.12 -26.52 -13.61
N GLN A 342 2.42 -26.26 -13.82
CA GLN A 342 3.29 -27.04 -14.71
C GLN A 342 3.53 -28.46 -14.20
N VAL A 343 3.41 -28.70 -12.90
CA VAL A 343 3.68 -29.98 -12.24
C VAL A 343 2.50 -30.46 -11.38
N SER A 344 1.37 -29.76 -11.45
CA SER A 344 0.14 -30.14 -10.74
C SER A 344 -0.52 -31.36 -11.37
N GLU A 345 -1.13 -32.18 -10.52
CA GLU A 345 -1.94 -33.34 -10.91
C GLU A 345 -3.45 -33.06 -10.93
N VAL A 346 -3.83 -31.81 -10.63
CA VAL A 346 -5.23 -31.36 -10.70
C VAL A 346 -5.71 -31.42 -12.15
N GLU A 347 -6.86 -32.02 -12.38
CA GLU A 347 -7.48 -32.06 -13.71
C GLU A 347 -7.70 -30.64 -14.22
N ASN A 348 -7.32 -30.39 -15.47
CA ASN A 348 -7.35 -29.04 -16.10
C ASN A 348 -6.43 -27.99 -15.45
N ALA A 349 -5.40 -28.39 -14.70
CA ALA A 349 -4.42 -27.44 -14.14
C ALA A 349 -3.76 -26.55 -15.20
N ASN A 350 -3.59 -27.07 -16.42
CA ASN A 350 -3.02 -26.35 -17.57
C ASN A 350 -4.06 -25.58 -18.39
N SER A 351 -5.34 -25.64 -18.03
CA SER A 351 -6.36 -24.78 -18.62
C SER A 351 -6.31 -23.39 -17.98
N PHE A 352 -6.34 -22.37 -18.83
CA PHE A 352 -6.35 -20.98 -18.42
C PHE A 352 -7.66 -20.28 -18.78
N THR A 353 -8.75 -21.04 -18.98
CA THR A 353 -10.10 -20.44 -18.99
C THR A 353 -10.45 -19.96 -17.58
N MET A 354 -11.20 -18.88 -17.47
CA MET A 354 -11.58 -18.34 -16.16
C MET A 354 -12.36 -19.39 -15.33
N ALA A 355 -13.19 -20.21 -15.98
CA ALA A 355 -13.97 -21.27 -15.31
C ALA A 355 -13.09 -22.34 -14.66
N ASP A 356 -12.05 -22.79 -15.36
CA ASP A 356 -11.13 -23.79 -14.83
C ASP A 356 -10.20 -23.19 -13.78
N LEU A 357 -9.73 -21.99 -13.99
CA LEU A 357 -8.88 -21.27 -13.03
C LEU A 357 -9.59 -21.13 -11.66
N CYS A 358 -10.87 -20.77 -11.64
CA CYS A 358 -11.65 -20.67 -10.41
C CYS A 358 -11.81 -22.01 -9.66
N LYS A 359 -11.75 -23.15 -10.37
CA LYS A 359 -11.89 -24.50 -9.77
C LYS A 359 -10.57 -25.14 -9.38
N THR A 360 -9.51 -24.84 -10.13
CA THR A 360 -8.25 -25.55 -10.01
C THR A 360 -7.21 -24.84 -9.17
N ARG A 361 -7.40 -23.52 -8.95
CA ARG A 361 -6.45 -22.70 -8.21
C ARG A 361 -6.84 -22.55 -6.74
N ASP A 362 -5.94 -21.94 -5.99
CA ASP A 362 -6.18 -21.51 -4.61
C ASP A 362 -7.51 -20.74 -4.49
N PRO A 363 -8.31 -20.95 -3.45
CA PRO A 363 -9.65 -20.36 -3.29
C PRO A 363 -9.71 -18.84 -3.43
N ARG A 364 -8.62 -18.13 -3.13
CA ARG A 364 -8.54 -16.67 -3.29
C ARG A 364 -8.69 -16.25 -4.75
N PHE A 365 -8.44 -17.14 -5.70
CA PHE A 365 -8.68 -16.90 -7.13
C PHE A 365 -10.18 -16.71 -7.40
N GLU A 366 -11.00 -17.67 -7.02
CA GLU A 366 -12.46 -17.58 -7.20
C GLU A 366 -13.06 -16.42 -6.39
N ALA A 367 -12.56 -16.17 -5.19
CA ALA A 367 -13.01 -15.04 -4.38
C ALA A 367 -12.64 -13.66 -4.97
N SER A 368 -11.71 -13.62 -5.93
CA SER A 368 -11.22 -12.37 -6.53
C SER A 368 -11.70 -12.14 -7.96
N PHE A 369 -11.95 -13.19 -8.76
CA PHE A 369 -12.18 -13.07 -10.19
C PHE A 369 -13.48 -13.74 -10.63
N PHE A 370 -14.16 -13.16 -11.65
CA PHE A 370 -15.29 -13.81 -12.29
C PHE A 370 -14.87 -15.13 -12.94
N ASN A 371 -15.74 -16.11 -12.92
CA ASN A 371 -15.51 -17.44 -13.47
C ASN A 371 -15.78 -17.55 -14.99
N TYR A 372 -15.86 -16.44 -15.68
CA TYR A 372 -16.04 -16.34 -17.14
C TYR A 372 -15.34 -15.09 -17.69
N SER A 373 -15.08 -15.11 -19.01
CA SER A 373 -14.45 -13.99 -19.68
C SER A 373 -15.38 -12.79 -19.76
N GLN A 374 -14.88 -11.61 -19.42
CA GLN A 374 -15.65 -10.38 -19.32
C GLN A 374 -15.33 -9.40 -20.47
N LYS A 375 -16.38 -8.90 -21.15
CA LYS A 375 -16.22 -7.92 -22.24
C LYS A 375 -15.63 -6.60 -21.79
N ASN A 376 -15.93 -6.17 -20.55
CA ASN A 376 -15.52 -4.90 -19.99
C ASN A 376 -14.09 -4.92 -19.41
N ALA A 377 -13.47 -6.10 -19.28
CA ALA A 377 -12.09 -6.25 -18.89
C ALA A 377 -11.13 -6.12 -20.06
N THR A 378 -10.08 -5.34 -19.91
CA THR A 378 -9.01 -5.19 -20.91
C THR A 378 -8.39 -6.54 -21.28
N THR A 379 -8.10 -7.36 -20.29
CA THR A 379 -7.51 -8.70 -20.46
C THR A 379 -8.55 -9.82 -20.59
N ARG A 380 -9.83 -9.54 -20.46
CA ARG A 380 -10.95 -10.49 -20.32
C ARG A 380 -11.05 -11.18 -18.96
N ALA A 381 -10.12 -10.92 -18.03
CA ALA A 381 -10.25 -11.28 -16.63
C ALA A 381 -10.68 -10.05 -15.82
N TYR A 382 -11.76 -10.14 -15.12
CA TYR A 382 -12.31 -9.03 -14.32
C TYR A 382 -12.33 -9.40 -12.84
N THR A 383 -11.99 -8.46 -11.96
CA THR A 383 -12.04 -8.70 -10.51
C THR A 383 -13.41 -8.35 -9.93
N HIS A 384 -13.89 -9.20 -9.00
CA HIS A 384 -15.03 -8.89 -8.14
C HIS A 384 -14.64 -8.91 -6.64
N LYS A 385 -13.35 -8.81 -6.35
CA LYS A 385 -12.83 -8.93 -4.99
C LYS A 385 -13.52 -7.99 -3.99
N PHE A 386 -13.79 -6.75 -4.38
CA PHE A 386 -14.21 -5.65 -3.50
C PHE A 386 -15.72 -5.40 -3.46
N ILE A 387 -16.52 -6.33 -3.91
CA ILE A 387 -17.99 -6.32 -3.81
C ILE A 387 -18.45 -7.63 -3.20
N ASP A 388 -19.56 -7.66 -2.45
CA ASP A 388 -20.10 -8.88 -1.91
C ASP A 388 -20.70 -9.80 -3.00
N ARG A 389 -21.12 -11.02 -2.62
CA ARG A 389 -21.66 -12.01 -3.55
C ARG A 389 -22.99 -11.55 -4.19
N GLU A 390 -23.77 -10.74 -3.50
CA GLU A 390 -25.02 -10.21 -4.01
C GLU A 390 -24.80 -9.04 -4.98
N GLY A 391 -23.88 -8.15 -4.65
CA GLY A 391 -23.73 -6.87 -5.34
C GLY A 391 -23.50 -6.96 -6.83
N TYR A 392 -22.65 -7.86 -7.30
CA TYR A 392 -22.41 -7.98 -8.74
C TYR A 392 -23.58 -8.61 -9.50
N THR A 393 -24.48 -9.38 -8.86
CA THR A 393 -25.63 -9.98 -9.53
C THR A 393 -26.60 -8.92 -10.05
N TYR A 394 -26.71 -7.78 -9.37
CA TYR A 394 -27.53 -6.65 -9.83
C TYR A 394 -27.05 -6.06 -11.16
N TRP A 395 -25.77 -6.19 -11.45
CA TRP A 395 -25.16 -5.69 -12.68
C TRP A 395 -25.19 -6.74 -13.78
N VAL A 396 -24.71 -7.95 -13.49
CA VAL A 396 -24.61 -9.05 -14.46
C VAL A 396 -25.98 -9.52 -14.96
N GLU A 397 -26.98 -9.56 -14.07
CA GLU A 397 -28.34 -10.01 -14.40
C GLU A 397 -29.23 -8.89 -14.93
N ASN A 398 -28.71 -7.69 -15.18
CA ASN A 398 -29.47 -6.52 -15.60
C ASN A 398 -30.65 -6.17 -14.66
N ASN A 399 -30.51 -6.44 -13.38
CA ASN A 399 -31.54 -6.18 -12.37
C ASN A 399 -31.44 -4.75 -11.80
N THR A 400 -31.00 -3.81 -12.62
CA THR A 400 -30.77 -2.41 -12.29
C THR A 400 -31.95 -1.72 -11.55
N PRO A 401 -33.22 -1.96 -11.89
CA PRO A 401 -34.32 -1.30 -11.19
C PRO A 401 -34.45 -1.61 -9.70
N ASN A 402 -33.85 -2.71 -9.25
CA ASN A 402 -33.92 -3.17 -7.86
C ASN A 402 -32.57 -3.09 -7.14
N ARG A 403 -31.57 -2.47 -7.77
CA ARG A 403 -30.23 -2.37 -7.18
C ARG A 403 -30.23 -1.42 -5.99
N PRO A 404 -29.77 -1.87 -4.81
CA PRO A 404 -29.62 -1.02 -3.65
C PRO A 404 -28.61 0.12 -3.87
N ASP A 405 -28.88 1.28 -3.26
CA ASP A 405 -28.02 2.48 -3.37
C ASP A 405 -26.56 2.22 -3.01
N LYS A 406 -26.29 1.30 -2.08
CA LYS A 406 -24.91 0.94 -1.68
C LYS A 406 -24.04 0.37 -2.80
N TYR A 407 -24.63 -0.05 -3.92
CA TYR A 407 -23.90 -0.54 -5.10
C TYR A 407 -23.80 0.48 -6.22
N GLU A 408 -24.39 1.67 -6.05
CA GLU A 408 -24.26 2.75 -7.00
C GLU A 408 -22.89 3.43 -6.93
N SER A 409 -22.57 4.19 -7.97
CA SER A 409 -21.34 4.95 -8.04
C SER A 409 -21.14 5.89 -6.86
N SER A 410 -20.02 5.79 -6.18
CA SER A 410 -19.62 6.66 -5.05
C SER A 410 -20.54 6.61 -3.82
N THR A 411 -21.36 5.57 -3.70
CA THR A 411 -22.22 5.36 -2.54
C THR A 411 -21.94 4.06 -1.80
N ASN A 412 -20.85 3.38 -2.18
CA ASN A 412 -20.48 2.11 -1.57
C ASN A 412 -20.06 2.31 -0.11
N THR A 413 -20.48 1.38 0.74
CA THR A 413 -20.33 1.46 2.20
C THR A 413 -19.69 0.24 2.84
N ASN A 414 -19.27 -0.75 2.06
CA ASN A 414 -18.51 -1.87 2.60
C ASN A 414 -17.18 -1.39 3.21
N ASP A 415 -16.88 -1.89 4.42
CA ASP A 415 -15.70 -1.48 5.18
C ASP A 415 -14.39 -1.93 4.51
N ALA A 416 -13.34 -1.13 4.64
CA ALA A 416 -12.03 -1.46 4.11
C ALA A 416 -11.13 -2.07 5.18
N PRO A 417 -10.61 -3.30 5.03
CA PRO A 417 -9.58 -3.83 5.91
C PRO A 417 -8.26 -3.10 5.63
N VAL A 418 -7.79 -2.32 6.61
CA VAL A 418 -6.57 -1.51 6.49
C VAL A 418 -5.34 -2.27 6.97
N LEU A 419 -5.47 -2.98 8.09
CA LEU A 419 -4.44 -3.85 8.64
C LEU A 419 -5.08 -5.19 9.01
N ARG A 420 -4.48 -6.29 8.57
CA ARG A 420 -5.02 -7.62 8.79
C ARG A 420 -3.95 -8.66 9.13
N LEU A 421 -4.36 -9.73 9.82
CA LEU A 421 -3.48 -10.77 10.35
C LEU A 421 -2.58 -11.40 9.27
N ALA A 422 -3.10 -11.61 8.06
CA ALA A 422 -2.33 -12.21 6.98
C ALA A 422 -1.05 -11.45 6.65
N GLU A 423 -1.11 -10.11 6.69
CA GLU A 423 0.05 -9.27 6.47
C GLU A 423 1.12 -9.52 7.55
N VAL A 424 0.70 -9.56 8.80
CA VAL A 424 1.60 -9.77 9.94
C VAL A 424 2.28 -11.14 9.90
N VAL A 425 1.52 -12.21 9.63
CA VAL A 425 2.11 -13.56 9.62
C VAL A 425 3.02 -13.79 8.41
N LEU A 426 2.70 -13.19 7.26
CA LEU A 426 3.54 -13.25 6.06
C LEU A 426 4.79 -12.38 6.21
N ASN A 427 4.71 -11.26 6.91
CA ASN A 427 5.89 -10.46 7.26
C ASN A 427 6.83 -11.24 8.19
N TRP A 428 6.27 -11.92 9.20
CA TRP A 428 7.04 -12.72 10.14
C TRP A 428 7.82 -13.85 9.46
N ILE A 429 7.14 -14.64 8.61
CA ILE A 429 7.81 -15.79 7.97
C ILE A 429 8.83 -15.34 6.92
N GLU A 430 8.57 -14.28 6.19
CA GLU A 430 9.53 -13.73 5.24
C GLU A 430 10.77 -13.17 5.99
N ALA A 431 10.57 -12.40 7.06
CA ALA A 431 11.66 -11.89 7.88
C ALA A 431 12.53 -13.02 8.43
N LYS A 432 11.92 -14.10 8.94
CA LYS A 432 12.63 -15.29 9.42
C LYS A 432 13.42 -15.98 8.31
N ALA A 433 12.84 -16.12 7.12
CA ALA A 433 13.51 -16.74 5.98
C ALA A 433 14.71 -15.91 5.50
N VAL A 434 14.59 -14.58 5.42
CA VAL A 434 15.71 -13.69 5.07
C VAL A 434 16.78 -13.70 6.16
N LEU A 435 16.42 -13.74 7.43
CA LEU A 435 17.39 -13.91 8.52
C LEU A 435 18.17 -15.23 8.39
N ALA A 436 17.50 -16.31 7.97
CA ALA A 436 18.15 -17.60 7.73
C ALA A 436 19.15 -17.54 6.58
N GLU A 437 18.88 -16.77 5.50
CA GLU A 437 19.86 -16.49 4.42
C GLU A 437 21.12 -15.82 4.96
N MET A 438 20.99 -15.03 6.02
CA MET A 438 22.12 -14.35 6.69
C MET A 438 22.73 -15.14 7.88
N GLY A 439 22.44 -16.45 7.98
CA GLY A 439 22.98 -17.36 8.99
C GLY A 439 22.17 -17.42 10.30
N GLY A 440 20.95 -16.93 10.31
CA GLY A 440 19.99 -17.10 11.42
C GLY A 440 19.36 -18.50 11.47
N ALA A 441 18.42 -18.70 12.39
CA ALA A 441 17.67 -19.95 12.51
C ALA A 441 16.84 -20.27 11.26
N ALA A 442 16.91 -21.49 10.77
CA ALA A 442 16.12 -21.94 9.63
C ALA A 442 14.61 -21.89 9.92
N VAL A 443 13.81 -21.70 8.89
CA VAL A 443 12.36 -21.85 8.95
C VAL A 443 12.01 -23.33 9.16
N THR A 444 11.08 -23.61 10.06
CA THR A 444 10.60 -24.96 10.38
C THR A 444 9.22 -25.22 9.80
N GLN A 445 8.77 -26.47 9.80
CA GLN A 445 7.39 -26.80 9.40
C GLN A 445 6.36 -26.13 10.31
N ASP A 446 6.62 -26.06 11.61
CA ASP A 446 5.75 -25.37 12.58
C ASP A 446 5.60 -23.87 12.24
N ASP A 447 6.66 -23.23 11.75
CA ASP A 447 6.60 -21.85 11.29
C ASP A 447 5.69 -21.70 10.07
N VAL A 448 5.76 -22.63 9.13
CA VAL A 448 4.89 -22.66 7.95
C VAL A 448 3.44 -22.97 8.34
N ASP A 449 3.24 -23.88 9.30
CA ASP A 449 1.89 -24.26 9.75
C ASP A 449 1.13 -23.13 10.42
N LYS A 450 1.81 -22.32 11.22
CA LYS A 450 1.19 -21.17 11.90
C LYS A 450 1.10 -19.91 11.02
N THR A 451 1.64 -19.93 9.80
CA THR A 451 1.62 -18.80 8.87
C THR A 451 0.93 -19.17 7.55
N ILE A 452 1.65 -19.68 6.56
CA ILE A 452 1.13 -20.03 5.23
C ILE A 452 -0.01 -21.03 5.32
N ASN A 453 0.16 -22.12 6.06
CA ASN A 453 -0.85 -23.17 6.17
C ASN A 453 -2.08 -22.70 6.95
N ALA A 454 -1.93 -21.80 7.91
CA ALA A 454 -3.05 -21.16 8.58
C ALA A 454 -3.90 -20.31 7.60
N ILE A 455 -3.25 -19.55 6.71
CA ILE A 455 -3.91 -18.80 5.64
C ILE A 455 -4.66 -19.75 4.68
N ARG A 456 -3.99 -20.82 4.19
CA ARG A 456 -4.58 -21.80 3.27
C ARG A 456 -5.75 -22.58 3.89
N ASN A 457 -5.81 -22.66 5.20
CA ASN A 457 -6.88 -23.34 5.93
C ASN A 457 -8.11 -22.46 6.23
N ARG A 458 -8.18 -21.21 5.76
CA ARG A 458 -9.39 -20.38 5.91
C ARG A 458 -10.66 -21.11 5.51
N PRO A 459 -11.81 -20.84 6.14
CA PRO A 459 -13.10 -21.31 5.67
C PRO A 459 -13.35 -20.89 4.21
N LEU A 460 -14.10 -21.71 3.50
CA LEU A 460 -14.66 -21.34 2.20
C LEU A 460 -16.09 -20.84 2.42
N ASP A 461 -16.51 -19.83 1.65
CA ASP A 461 -17.91 -19.46 1.61
C ASP A 461 -18.77 -20.47 0.85
N GLU A 462 -20.10 -20.45 1.09
CA GLU A 462 -21.03 -21.45 0.53
C GLU A 462 -21.07 -21.42 -1.00
N VAL A 463 -20.90 -20.25 -1.62
CA VAL A 463 -20.91 -20.09 -3.08
C VAL A 463 -19.68 -20.74 -3.68
N ALA A 464 -18.51 -20.52 -3.09
CA ALA A 464 -17.27 -21.18 -3.51
C ALA A 464 -17.38 -22.72 -3.41
N ILE A 465 -17.92 -23.24 -2.28
CA ILE A 465 -18.15 -24.68 -2.09
C ILE A 465 -19.12 -25.23 -3.15
N ALA A 466 -20.21 -24.54 -3.40
CA ALA A 466 -21.21 -24.96 -4.41
C ALA A 466 -20.63 -24.95 -5.84
N TYR A 467 -19.68 -24.06 -6.11
CA TYR A 467 -18.96 -24.00 -7.38
C TYR A 467 -17.92 -25.12 -7.55
N GLY A 468 -17.55 -25.78 -6.46
CA GLY A 468 -16.56 -26.90 -6.45
C GLY A 468 -15.15 -26.47 -6.11
N VAL A 469 -14.96 -25.28 -5.54
CA VAL A 469 -13.66 -24.79 -5.05
C VAL A 469 -13.18 -25.65 -3.87
N GLN A 470 -11.90 -25.95 -3.84
CA GLN A 470 -11.27 -26.74 -2.78
C GLN A 470 -10.16 -25.94 -2.11
N LYS A 471 -9.97 -26.17 -0.79
CA LYS A 471 -8.83 -25.60 -0.07
C LYS A 471 -7.51 -26.07 -0.68
N THR A 472 -6.54 -25.17 -0.71
CA THR A 472 -5.18 -25.52 -1.15
C THR A 472 -4.50 -26.44 -0.15
N ALA A 473 -3.84 -27.48 -0.66
CA ALA A 473 -3.04 -28.39 0.16
C ALA A 473 -1.96 -27.63 0.97
N PRO A 474 -1.68 -28.05 2.21
CA PRO A 474 -0.68 -27.40 3.03
C PRO A 474 0.72 -27.50 2.41
N LEU A 475 1.51 -26.45 2.58
CA LEU A 475 2.91 -26.42 2.19
C LEU A 475 3.73 -27.29 3.14
N ASN A 476 4.47 -28.26 2.58
CA ASN A 476 5.43 -29.08 3.30
C ASN A 476 6.85 -28.66 2.90
N ILE A 477 7.63 -28.12 3.85
CA ILE A 477 8.99 -27.61 3.56
C ILE A 477 9.97 -28.70 3.11
N ASN A 478 9.69 -29.97 3.43
CA ASN A 478 10.52 -31.10 3.02
C ASN A 478 10.15 -31.66 1.64
N ALA A 479 9.09 -31.16 1.02
CA ALA A 479 8.56 -31.65 -0.26
C ALA A 479 7.98 -30.49 -1.09
N ILE A 480 8.68 -29.35 -1.15
CA ILE A 480 8.28 -28.22 -2.00
C ILE A 480 8.38 -28.66 -3.46
N ALA A 481 7.29 -28.52 -4.19
CA ALA A 481 7.26 -28.86 -5.62
C ALA A 481 8.20 -27.92 -6.41
N GLU A 482 8.94 -28.48 -7.36
CA GLU A 482 9.77 -27.66 -8.25
C GLU A 482 8.90 -26.77 -9.13
N ASP A 483 9.17 -25.49 -9.13
CA ASP A 483 8.51 -24.54 -10.02
C ASP A 483 9.47 -24.16 -11.17
N PRO A 484 9.15 -24.53 -12.42
CA PRO A 484 9.95 -24.17 -13.58
C PRO A 484 10.10 -22.64 -13.80
N ALA A 485 9.21 -21.84 -13.20
CA ALA A 485 9.24 -20.38 -13.28
C ALA A 485 10.06 -19.72 -12.16
N ARG A 486 10.58 -20.51 -11.21
CA ARG A 486 11.35 -19.97 -10.08
C ARG A 486 12.67 -19.36 -10.54
N ASP A 487 12.95 -18.17 -10.03
CA ASP A 487 14.25 -17.53 -10.23
C ASP A 487 15.38 -18.41 -9.62
N ALA A 488 16.45 -18.56 -10.36
CA ALA A 488 17.58 -19.40 -9.94
C ALA A 488 18.27 -18.88 -8.66
N ASP A 489 18.20 -17.58 -8.39
CA ASP A 489 18.78 -16.92 -7.22
C ASP A 489 17.81 -16.85 -6.02
N VAL A 490 16.62 -17.46 -6.12
CA VAL A 490 15.62 -17.50 -5.04
C VAL A 490 15.42 -18.94 -4.58
N SER A 491 15.57 -19.21 -3.28
CA SER A 491 15.37 -20.55 -2.73
C SER A 491 13.91 -21.03 -2.91
N PRO A 492 13.66 -22.36 -2.99
CA PRO A 492 12.31 -22.89 -3.15
C PRO A 492 11.34 -22.38 -2.08
N LEU A 493 11.73 -22.34 -0.82
CA LEU A 493 10.89 -21.85 0.26
C LEU A 493 10.61 -20.35 0.14
N MET A 494 11.64 -19.53 -0.16
CA MET A 494 11.44 -18.08 -0.36
C MET A 494 10.53 -17.82 -1.57
N TRP A 495 10.62 -18.64 -2.61
CA TRP A 495 9.74 -18.54 -3.77
C TRP A 495 8.28 -18.76 -3.40
N GLU A 496 8.00 -19.78 -2.57
CA GLU A 496 6.63 -20.04 -2.09
C GLU A 496 6.14 -18.95 -1.12
N ILE A 497 6.99 -18.41 -0.24
CA ILE A 497 6.63 -17.24 0.60
C ILE A 497 6.23 -16.05 -0.27
N ARG A 498 7.02 -15.74 -1.30
CA ARG A 498 6.73 -14.64 -2.23
C ARG A 498 5.46 -14.89 -3.06
N ARG A 499 5.21 -16.15 -3.45
CA ARG A 499 3.97 -16.56 -4.13
C ARG A 499 2.77 -16.37 -3.21
N GLU A 500 2.86 -16.81 -1.96
CA GLU A 500 1.78 -16.69 -0.99
C GLU A 500 1.40 -15.22 -0.77
N ARG A 501 2.38 -14.35 -0.65
CA ARG A 501 2.17 -12.89 -0.59
C ARG A 501 1.46 -12.36 -1.84
N ARG A 502 1.91 -12.77 -3.02
CA ARG A 502 1.33 -12.32 -4.30
C ARG A 502 -0.15 -12.70 -4.42
N MET A 503 -0.51 -13.94 -4.05
CA MET A 503 -1.90 -14.40 -4.05
C MET A 503 -2.74 -13.70 -2.99
N GLU A 504 -2.21 -13.58 -1.78
CA GLU A 504 -2.91 -13.00 -0.63
C GLU A 504 -3.25 -11.53 -0.84
N PHE A 505 -2.30 -10.75 -1.35
CA PHE A 505 -2.43 -9.30 -1.47
C PHE A 505 -2.77 -8.81 -2.88
N THR A 506 -3.34 -9.68 -3.73
CA THR A 506 -3.80 -9.29 -5.07
C THR A 506 -4.67 -8.05 -5.00
N PHE A 507 -4.27 -6.97 -5.70
CA PHE A 507 -4.90 -5.65 -5.72
C PHE A 507 -4.97 -4.89 -4.39
N GLU A 508 -4.20 -5.28 -3.37
CA GLU A 508 -4.11 -4.52 -2.12
C GLU A 508 -2.94 -3.51 -2.09
N GLY A 509 -2.26 -3.33 -3.20
CA GLY A 509 -1.24 -2.28 -3.37
C GLY A 509 0.18 -2.66 -2.96
N GLN A 510 0.42 -3.86 -2.46
CA GLN A 510 1.72 -4.25 -1.91
C GLN A 510 2.73 -4.75 -2.96
N ARG A 511 2.27 -5.20 -4.13
CA ARG A 511 3.12 -5.90 -5.12
C ARG A 511 4.30 -5.08 -5.59
N MET A 512 4.12 -3.78 -5.87
CA MET A 512 5.21 -2.92 -6.32
C MET A 512 6.27 -2.75 -5.23
N ASP A 513 5.85 -2.59 -3.98
CA ASP A 513 6.77 -2.51 -2.84
C ASP A 513 7.56 -3.82 -2.66
N ASP A 514 6.90 -4.97 -2.82
CA ASP A 514 7.53 -6.29 -2.74
C ASP A 514 8.63 -6.45 -3.81
N ILE A 515 8.33 -6.21 -5.09
CA ILE A 515 9.34 -6.37 -6.16
C ILE A 515 10.46 -5.34 -6.08
N ARG A 516 10.20 -4.12 -5.55
CA ARG A 516 11.23 -3.12 -5.31
C ARG A 516 12.17 -3.55 -4.18
N ARG A 517 11.64 -3.91 -3.01
CA ARG A 517 12.45 -4.30 -1.85
C ARG A 517 13.21 -5.61 -2.04
N TRP A 518 12.75 -6.50 -2.95
CA TRP A 518 13.45 -7.73 -3.34
C TRP A 518 14.52 -7.50 -4.43
N PHE A 519 14.70 -6.29 -4.91
CA PHE A 519 15.55 -5.96 -6.05
C PHE A 519 15.15 -6.71 -7.33
N LYS A 520 13.83 -6.78 -7.62
CA LYS A 520 13.21 -7.56 -8.69
C LYS A 520 12.36 -6.73 -9.65
N LEU A 521 12.71 -5.45 -9.91
CA LEU A 521 12.01 -4.63 -10.91
C LEU A 521 12.06 -5.22 -12.33
N ASN A 522 12.99 -6.14 -12.61
CA ASN A 522 13.03 -6.89 -13.85
C ASN A 522 11.77 -7.73 -14.11
N TYR A 523 10.93 -8.01 -13.10
CA TYR A 523 9.62 -8.64 -13.29
C TYR A 523 8.67 -7.77 -14.12
N MET A 524 8.92 -6.47 -14.18
CA MET A 524 8.16 -5.52 -14.98
C MET A 524 8.54 -5.53 -16.48
N ASP A 525 9.59 -6.23 -16.89
CA ASP A 525 10.03 -6.31 -18.28
C ASP A 525 9.12 -7.22 -19.10
N ASN A 526 8.30 -6.62 -19.95
CA ASN A 526 7.37 -7.33 -20.82
C ASN A 526 8.07 -8.19 -21.88
N ASN A 527 9.32 -7.88 -22.25
CA ASN A 527 10.07 -8.69 -23.20
C ASN A 527 10.55 -10.00 -22.56
N ALA A 528 10.98 -9.92 -21.31
CA ALA A 528 11.37 -11.10 -20.53
C ALA A 528 10.14 -11.91 -20.06
N LYS A 529 9.01 -11.22 -19.83
CA LYS A 529 7.75 -11.82 -19.37
C LYS A 529 6.56 -11.47 -20.27
N PRO A 530 6.44 -12.06 -21.47
CA PRO A 530 5.36 -11.76 -22.42
C PRO A 530 3.95 -12.00 -21.87
N ALA A 531 3.80 -12.93 -20.91
CA ALA A 531 2.54 -13.21 -20.22
C ALA A 531 1.94 -11.96 -19.54
N THR A 532 2.77 -10.99 -19.17
CA THR A 532 2.32 -9.70 -18.63
C THR A 532 1.57 -8.82 -19.64
N LEU A 533 1.56 -9.18 -20.91
CA LEU A 533 0.77 -8.55 -21.98
C LEU A 533 -0.31 -9.48 -22.54
N ARG A 534 -0.72 -10.49 -21.79
CA ARG A 534 -1.75 -11.46 -22.18
C ARG A 534 -2.83 -11.54 -21.11
N GLY A 535 -4.01 -11.94 -21.52
CA GLY A 535 -5.10 -12.37 -20.64
C GLY A 535 -5.27 -13.88 -20.60
N PRO A 536 -6.35 -14.39 -19.99
CA PRO A 536 -6.68 -15.81 -19.94
C PRO A 536 -6.91 -16.41 -21.33
N TRP A 537 -7.07 -17.72 -21.36
CA TRP A 537 -7.52 -18.44 -22.56
C TRP A 537 -9.00 -18.14 -22.79
N VAL A 538 -9.34 -17.68 -23.97
CA VAL A 538 -10.70 -17.31 -24.39
C VAL A 538 -11.14 -18.11 -25.62
N ASP A 539 -12.43 -18.37 -25.74
CA ASP A 539 -13.07 -18.87 -26.97
C ASP A 539 -14.19 -17.90 -27.36
N TYR A 540 -13.88 -16.96 -28.25
CA TYR A 540 -14.84 -15.95 -28.68
C TYR A 540 -16.11 -16.54 -29.33
N ASN A 541 -16.11 -17.80 -29.76
CA ASN A 541 -17.31 -18.44 -30.30
C ASN A 541 -18.25 -18.97 -29.24
N LYS A 542 -17.71 -19.35 -28.06
CA LYS A 542 -18.47 -20.00 -26.98
C LYS A 542 -18.71 -19.11 -25.79
N ASP A 543 -17.75 -18.23 -25.48
CA ASP A 543 -17.83 -17.37 -24.30
C ASP A 543 -18.90 -16.28 -24.52
N ALA A 544 -20.08 -16.48 -23.93
CA ALA A 544 -21.28 -15.72 -24.23
C ALA A 544 -21.12 -14.19 -24.08
N ASP A 545 -20.36 -13.75 -23.07
CA ASP A 545 -20.20 -12.32 -22.81
C ASP A 545 -19.29 -11.62 -23.81
N ILE A 546 -18.33 -12.34 -24.41
CA ILE A 546 -17.36 -11.77 -25.37
C ILE A 546 -17.65 -12.11 -26.83
N LYS A 547 -18.61 -13.00 -27.11
CA LYS A 547 -18.95 -13.41 -28.47
C LYS A 547 -19.33 -12.23 -29.38
N ALA A 548 -20.02 -11.25 -28.82
CA ALA A 548 -20.40 -10.04 -29.56
C ALA A 548 -19.19 -9.17 -29.98
N GLN A 549 -17.99 -9.47 -29.48
CA GLN A 549 -16.75 -8.81 -29.93
C GLN A 549 -16.31 -9.28 -31.33
N LEU A 550 -16.80 -10.42 -31.84
CA LEU A 550 -16.64 -10.83 -33.23
C LEU A 550 -17.55 -9.97 -34.10
N ALA A 551 -17.14 -8.74 -34.34
CA ALA A 551 -17.91 -7.73 -35.07
C ALA A 551 -16.98 -6.94 -36.01
N GLU A 552 -17.56 -6.36 -37.09
CA GLU A 552 -16.84 -5.62 -38.11
C GLU A 552 -15.87 -4.55 -37.53
N VAL A 553 -16.31 -3.87 -36.48
CA VAL A 553 -15.49 -2.84 -35.80
C VAL A 553 -14.17 -3.38 -35.20
N ASN A 554 -14.08 -4.67 -34.97
CA ASN A 554 -12.91 -5.33 -34.38
C ASN A 554 -12.03 -6.07 -35.41
N ILE A 555 -12.34 -5.97 -36.70
CA ILE A 555 -11.50 -6.52 -37.79
C ILE A 555 -10.13 -5.86 -37.75
N GLY A 556 -9.08 -6.67 -37.75
CA GLY A 556 -7.68 -6.21 -37.64
C GLY A 556 -7.23 -5.80 -36.23
N ILE A 557 -8.15 -5.74 -35.26
CA ILE A 557 -7.88 -5.27 -33.88
C ILE A 557 -7.83 -6.44 -32.90
N LEU A 558 -8.88 -7.29 -32.93
CA LEU A 558 -9.00 -8.40 -31.98
C LEU A 558 -7.97 -9.48 -32.30
N LYS A 559 -7.25 -9.96 -31.29
CA LYS A 559 -6.17 -10.94 -31.46
C LYS A 559 -6.18 -11.97 -30.33
N VAL A 560 -5.76 -13.18 -30.69
CA VAL A 560 -5.46 -14.25 -29.72
C VAL A 560 -4.10 -14.87 -30.05
N GLU A 561 -3.42 -15.41 -29.03
CA GLU A 561 -2.19 -16.18 -29.19
C GLU A 561 -2.49 -17.66 -28.92
N LYS A 562 -2.12 -18.51 -29.85
CA LYS A 562 -2.22 -19.97 -29.72
C LYS A 562 -1.17 -20.51 -28.74
N GLU A 563 -1.30 -21.76 -28.32
CA GLU A 563 -0.31 -22.45 -27.48
C GLU A 563 1.10 -22.51 -28.12
N ASP A 564 1.18 -22.59 -29.44
CA ASP A 564 2.44 -22.60 -30.20
C ASP A 564 3.05 -21.20 -30.43
N GLY A 565 2.42 -20.15 -29.87
CA GLY A 565 2.84 -18.76 -30.02
C GLY A 565 2.33 -18.08 -31.30
N THR A 566 1.55 -18.76 -32.15
CA THR A 566 0.96 -18.15 -33.33
C THR A 566 -0.08 -17.11 -32.96
N ILE A 567 0.05 -15.90 -33.47
CA ILE A 567 -0.93 -14.82 -33.27
C ILE A 567 -1.96 -14.86 -34.41
N VAL A 568 -3.22 -15.06 -34.05
CA VAL A 568 -4.37 -14.94 -34.95
C VAL A 568 -5.01 -13.59 -34.78
N THR A 569 -5.21 -12.88 -35.89
CA THR A 569 -5.94 -11.60 -35.92
C THR A 569 -7.31 -11.83 -36.54
N TYR A 570 -8.35 -11.26 -35.98
CA TYR A 570 -9.70 -11.35 -36.52
C TYR A 570 -9.81 -10.60 -37.84
N ASP A 571 -10.30 -11.28 -38.87
CA ASP A 571 -10.43 -10.75 -40.24
C ASP A 571 -11.89 -10.61 -40.71
N GLY A 572 -12.87 -10.93 -39.84
CA GLY A 572 -14.28 -10.89 -40.13
C GLY A 572 -14.84 -12.20 -40.72
N THR A 573 -14.00 -13.20 -40.96
CA THR A 573 -14.40 -14.52 -41.51
C THR A 573 -13.84 -15.70 -40.74
N ASN A 574 -12.84 -15.48 -39.93
CA ASN A 574 -12.09 -16.50 -39.20
C ASN A 574 -12.55 -16.69 -37.73
N ASP A 575 -13.85 -16.53 -37.46
CA ASP A 575 -14.44 -16.68 -36.13
C ASP A 575 -13.96 -17.95 -35.40
N ALA A 576 -13.96 -19.09 -36.11
CA ALA A 576 -13.55 -20.39 -35.52
C ALA A 576 -12.10 -20.43 -35.04
N GLU A 577 -11.25 -19.52 -35.55
CA GLU A 577 -9.84 -19.44 -35.16
C GLU A 577 -9.60 -18.54 -33.95
N MET A 578 -10.62 -17.75 -33.53
CA MET A 578 -10.52 -16.80 -32.43
C MET A 578 -10.61 -17.50 -31.06
N VAL A 579 -9.71 -18.47 -30.85
CA VAL A 579 -9.54 -19.25 -29.61
C VAL A 579 -8.06 -19.22 -29.22
N GLY A 580 -7.73 -18.80 -28.00
CA GLY A 580 -6.35 -18.67 -27.53
C GLY A 580 -6.21 -17.71 -26.35
N TYR A 581 -4.98 -17.44 -25.94
CA TYR A 581 -4.73 -16.38 -24.93
C TYR A 581 -5.14 -15.01 -25.48
N CYS A 582 -5.96 -14.30 -24.72
CA CYS A 582 -6.39 -12.96 -25.12
C CYS A 582 -5.18 -12.02 -25.24
N ILE A 583 -5.08 -11.32 -26.37
CA ILE A 583 -4.16 -10.20 -26.51
C ILE A 583 -4.97 -8.92 -26.34
N PRO A 584 -4.78 -8.16 -25.23
CA PRO A 584 -5.53 -6.94 -25.00
C PRO A 584 -5.33 -5.92 -26.12
N THR A 585 -6.41 -5.25 -26.50
CA THR A 585 -6.38 -4.19 -27.50
C THR A 585 -5.81 -2.90 -26.89
N ASN A 586 -5.12 -2.10 -27.71
CA ASN A 586 -4.55 -0.81 -27.29
C ASN A 586 -3.49 -0.89 -26.18
N VAL A 587 -2.89 -2.06 -25.98
CA VAL A 587 -1.82 -2.24 -25.02
C VAL A 587 -0.48 -2.29 -25.75
N ALA A 588 0.48 -1.51 -25.26
CA ALA A 588 1.86 -1.55 -25.70
C ALA A 588 2.77 -2.06 -24.57
N ALA A 589 3.95 -2.55 -24.96
CA ALA A 589 4.98 -2.90 -23.98
C ALA A 589 5.34 -1.69 -23.11
N ARG A 590 5.69 -1.95 -21.84
CA ARG A 590 6.24 -0.92 -20.97
C ARG A 590 7.59 -0.45 -21.49
N ASN A 591 7.92 0.81 -21.16
CA ASN A 591 9.28 1.28 -21.33
C ASN A 591 10.21 0.43 -20.46
N ALA A 592 11.44 0.20 -20.96
CA ALA A 592 12.45 -0.48 -20.19
C ALA A 592 12.72 0.26 -18.86
N PHE A 593 12.80 -0.50 -17.76
CA PHE A 593 13.28 0.03 -16.51
C PHE A 593 14.83 0.09 -16.50
N SER A 594 15.37 0.87 -15.60
CA SER A 594 16.80 0.84 -15.25
C SER A 594 16.97 0.82 -13.74
N GLU A 595 18.15 0.50 -13.23
CA GLU A 595 18.40 0.40 -11.78
C GLU A 595 18.10 1.69 -11.02
N LYS A 596 18.22 2.87 -11.65
CA LYS A 596 17.80 4.14 -11.03
C LYS A 596 16.31 4.18 -10.70
N ASN A 597 15.50 3.34 -11.36
CA ASN A 597 14.05 3.31 -11.18
C ASN A 597 13.60 2.69 -9.85
N TYR A 598 14.49 2.23 -8.99
CA TYR A 598 14.13 1.85 -7.62
C TYR A 598 13.78 3.05 -6.73
N LEU A 599 14.34 4.24 -7.01
CA LEU A 599 14.16 5.46 -6.23
C LEU A 599 13.79 6.64 -7.12
N CYS A 600 13.05 7.59 -6.57
CA CYS A 600 12.69 8.83 -7.25
C CYS A 600 13.83 9.85 -7.27
N PRO A 601 13.94 10.65 -8.34
CA PRO A 601 14.82 11.81 -8.34
C PRO A 601 14.28 12.92 -7.42
N VAL A 602 15.19 13.70 -6.88
CA VAL A 602 14.84 15.01 -6.32
C VAL A 602 14.74 16.02 -7.46
N GLY A 603 13.81 16.93 -7.34
CA GLY A 603 13.57 17.90 -8.33
C GLY A 603 14.62 18.95 -8.59
N SER A 604 14.84 19.22 -9.90
CA SER A 604 15.78 20.24 -10.33
C SER A 604 15.47 21.61 -9.69
N ASP A 605 14.18 21.95 -9.57
CA ASP A 605 13.78 23.23 -8.93
C ASP A 605 14.03 23.22 -7.42
N ILE A 606 13.89 22.07 -6.77
CA ILE A 606 14.22 21.91 -5.37
C ILE A 606 15.72 22.03 -5.16
N ILE A 607 16.53 21.33 -5.95
CA ILE A 607 18.00 21.42 -5.89
C ILE A 607 18.44 22.87 -6.11
N LYS A 608 17.87 23.55 -7.09
CA LYS A 608 18.13 24.96 -7.34
C LYS A 608 17.77 25.85 -6.15
N ASN A 609 16.62 25.60 -5.49
CA ASN A 609 16.19 26.35 -4.33
C ASN A 609 17.18 26.26 -3.15
N TYR A 610 17.84 25.11 -2.96
CA TYR A 610 18.89 24.98 -1.93
C TYR A 610 20.04 25.93 -2.19
N MET A 611 20.51 26.00 -3.44
CA MET A 611 21.58 26.93 -3.82
C MET A 611 21.12 28.40 -3.72
N ASP A 612 19.94 28.72 -4.27
CA ASP A 612 19.47 30.10 -4.35
C ASP A 612 19.13 30.70 -2.97
N LYS A 613 18.64 29.89 -2.02
CA LYS A 613 18.19 30.36 -0.71
C LYS A 613 19.25 30.29 0.38
N ALA A 614 20.08 29.24 0.36
CA ALA A 614 21.03 28.99 1.43
C ALA A 614 22.50 28.85 0.94
N GLY A 615 22.75 28.81 -0.37
CA GLY A 615 24.07 28.53 -0.91
C GLY A 615 24.55 27.09 -0.65
N THR A 616 23.64 26.20 -0.29
CA THR A 616 23.94 24.79 -0.02
C THR A 616 23.69 23.92 -1.24
N THR A 617 24.27 22.73 -1.26
CA THR A 617 24.04 21.77 -2.33
C THR A 617 23.13 20.64 -1.83
N LEU A 618 22.11 20.31 -2.61
CA LEU A 618 21.31 19.10 -2.40
C LEU A 618 21.75 18.04 -3.42
N THR A 619 22.26 16.94 -2.93
CA THR A 619 22.72 15.83 -3.77
C THR A 619 21.55 15.11 -4.43
N GLN A 620 21.66 14.80 -5.73
CA GLN A 620 20.62 14.07 -6.47
C GLN A 620 20.60 12.59 -6.08
N THR A 621 19.44 11.93 -6.26
CA THR A 621 19.31 10.47 -6.13
C THR A 621 20.22 9.75 -7.13
N GLY A 622 20.87 8.66 -6.71
CA GLY A 622 21.82 7.93 -7.55
C GLY A 622 21.24 7.52 -8.91
N GLY A 623 21.98 7.83 -9.97
CA GLY A 623 21.59 7.51 -11.35
C GLY A 623 20.72 8.55 -12.07
N TRP A 624 20.29 9.62 -11.35
CA TRP A 624 19.46 10.68 -11.90
C TRP A 624 20.22 11.99 -12.17
#